data_8297f6316acac26a3b7943f532dfd55d
#
_entry.id   8297f6316acac26a3b7943f532dfd55d
#
_cell.length_a   1.000
_cell.length_b   1.000
_cell.length_c   1.000
_cell.angle_alpha   90.00
_cell.angle_beta   90.00
_cell.angle_gamma   90.00
#
_symmetry.space_group_name_H-M   'P 1'
#
loop_
_entity.id
_entity.type
_entity.pdbx_description
1 polymer ?
#
loop_
_entity_poly.entity_id
_entity_poly.type
_entity_poly.pdbx_seq_one_letter_code
_entity_poly.pdbx_strand_id
1 'polypeptide(L)'
;MSLNIMNKAQIESYKKFSLSLKYFIGICLFYLVYAVFSPAHAACTVAGTTNNTFTYTAANINSDATVNLSGTITCTNGGIIPQISPFMCMKTVFTGTTNAINSVSLPYTVTATVGGAGSSTTNQTSNVWYGPVVTLASNNILNYSVNVKVPARTGSLIAYPQGTYTATVQLFWDMDLLAVLCLGDLLSWDSGNVTLTANFVVPSLCQLNSTSTVDFGNINDISTTKHDYTAQGAVNSTCNFGTPYSIYLGDGNNRISGGFRRMTNGNNEFIPYQLYKDSNYSTVWDTTGGVTNVGGSGGVSKTGSGSAQTTTVYGKIPQGTSIASTPGSYSDSVVVTVTY
;
A
#
# COMPACT_ATOMS: atom_id res chain seq x y z
N MET A 1 -68.95 -16.47 71.86
CA MET A 1 -67.64 -16.13 71.32
C MET A 1 -66.81 -17.38 71.15
N SER A 2 -66.83 -18.05 70.03
CA SER A 2 -66.19 -19.35 69.84
C SER A 2 -64.75 -19.12 69.35
N LEU A 3 -63.81 -19.49 70.16
CA LEU A 3 -62.38 -19.43 69.87
C LEU A 3 -62.00 -20.65 69.04
N ASN A 4 -61.78 -20.51 67.75
CA ASN A 4 -61.32 -21.60 66.87
C ASN A 4 -59.83 -21.86 67.16
N ILE A 5 -59.54 -22.86 67.98
CA ILE A 5 -58.16 -23.31 68.28
C ILE A 5 -57.70 -24.17 67.08
N MET A 6 -56.82 -23.63 66.24
CA MET A 6 -56.20 -24.37 65.12
C MET A 6 -55.42 -25.59 65.71
N ASN A 7 -55.64 -26.74 65.13
CA ASN A 7 -54.98 -27.97 65.54
C ASN A 7 -53.50 -27.96 65.00
N LYS A 8 -52.62 -28.71 65.63
CA LYS A 8 -51.14 -28.74 65.36
C LYS A 8 -50.83 -29.07 63.94
N ALA A 9 -51.66 -29.87 63.25
CA ALA A 9 -51.46 -30.18 61.81
C ALA A 9 -51.75 -28.99 60.88
N GLN A 10 -52.72 -28.16 61.28
CA GLN A 10 -53.06 -26.92 60.51
C GLN A 10 -51.94 -25.88 60.68
N ILE A 11 -51.35 -25.78 61.84
CA ILE A 11 -50.21 -24.87 62.08
C ILE A 11 -48.98 -25.29 61.27
N GLU A 12 -48.67 -26.59 61.21
CA GLU A 12 -47.56 -27.13 60.44
C GLU A 12 -47.78 -26.97 58.92
N SER A 13 -49.00 -27.16 58.43
CA SER A 13 -49.39 -26.90 57.04
C SER A 13 -49.20 -25.43 56.66
N TYR A 14 -49.65 -24.53 57.57
CA TYR A 14 -49.48 -23.06 57.33
C TYR A 14 -47.98 -22.67 57.34
N LYS A 15 -47.17 -23.26 58.21
CA LYS A 15 -45.71 -23.00 58.21
C LYS A 15 -45.04 -23.50 56.93
N LYS A 16 -45.37 -24.69 56.45
CA LYS A 16 -44.86 -25.20 55.14
C LYS A 16 -45.32 -24.38 53.98
N PHE A 17 -46.59 -23.95 53.95
CA PHE A 17 -47.09 -23.08 52.90
C PHE A 17 -46.40 -21.66 52.87
N SER A 18 -46.26 -21.07 54.07
CA SER A 18 -45.54 -19.81 54.25
C SER A 18 -44.08 -19.91 53.87
N LEU A 19 -43.39 -21.01 54.13
CA LEU A 19 -42.00 -21.23 53.72
C LEU A 19 -41.89 -21.40 52.18
N SER A 20 -42.77 -22.19 51.57
CA SER A 20 -42.84 -22.40 50.13
C SER A 20 -43.11 -21.10 49.39
N LEU A 21 -44.04 -20.28 49.91
CA LEU A 21 -44.39 -18.98 49.34
C LEU A 21 -43.19 -17.99 49.38
N LYS A 22 -42.43 -17.99 50.49
CA LYS A 22 -41.21 -17.17 50.62
C LYS A 22 -40.13 -17.57 49.62
N TYR A 23 -39.92 -18.88 49.42
CA TYR A 23 -39.00 -19.38 48.42
C TYR A 23 -39.46 -19.05 47.00
N PHE A 24 -40.74 -19.18 46.71
CA PHE A 24 -41.29 -18.82 45.40
C PHE A 24 -41.17 -17.32 45.10
N ILE A 25 -41.47 -16.46 46.09
CA ILE A 25 -41.30 -15.01 45.97
C ILE A 25 -39.80 -14.67 45.80
N GLY A 26 -38.89 -15.32 46.54
CA GLY A 26 -37.45 -15.14 46.40
C GLY A 26 -36.92 -15.53 45.03
N ILE A 27 -37.40 -16.66 44.48
CA ILE A 27 -37.06 -17.10 43.11
C ILE A 27 -37.63 -16.15 42.05
N CYS A 28 -38.89 -15.71 42.19
CA CYS A 28 -39.48 -14.75 41.28
C CYS A 28 -38.76 -13.39 41.30
N LEU A 29 -38.40 -12.90 42.49
CA LEU A 29 -37.59 -11.68 42.64
C LEU A 29 -36.19 -11.86 42.02
N PHE A 30 -35.56 -13.01 42.21
CA PHE A 30 -34.27 -13.30 41.60
C PHE A 30 -34.35 -13.33 40.06
N TYR A 31 -35.39 -13.98 39.49
CA TYR A 31 -35.63 -13.96 38.05
C TYR A 31 -36.00 -12.57 37.53
N LEU A 32 -36.77 -11.78 38.29
CA LEU A 32 -37.11 -10.42 37.92
C LEU A 32 -35.85 -9.52 37.93
N VAL A 33 -35.01 -9.66 38.96
CA VAL A 33 -33.71 -8.96 39.01
C VAL A 33 -32.81 -9.41 37.84
N TYR A 34 -32.73 -10.71 37.56
CA TYR A 34 -31.95 -11.22 36.43
C TYR A 34 -32.48 -10.74 35.09
N ALA A 35 -33.81 -10.65 34.89
CA ALA A 35 -34.43 -10.17 33.68
C ALA A 35 -34.24 -8.66 33.48
N VAL A 36 -34.15 -7.89 34.58
CA VAL A 36 -33.90 -6.42 34.49
C VAL A 36 -32.42 -6.14 34.27
N PHE A 37 -31.50 -7.02 34.68
CA PHE A 37 -30.07 -6.89 34.50
C PHE A 37 -29.53 -7.72 33.33
N SER A 38 -30.38 -8.35 32.51
CA SER A 38 -29.94 -8.88 31.23
C SER A 38 -29.60 -7.67 30.35
N PRO A 39 -28.32 -7.43 29.97
CA PRO A 39 -28.00 -6.32 29.09
C PRO A 39 -28.72 -6.55 27.76
N ALA A 40 -29.68 -5.69 27.45
CA ALA A 40 -30.25 -5.62 26.12
C ALA A 40 -29.19 -4.97 25.25
N HIS A 41 -28.29 -5.78 24.67
CA HIS A 41 -27.29 -5.29 23.74
C HIS A 41 -27.98 -4.63 22.56
N ALA A 42 -27.58 -3.42 22.23
CA ALA A 42 -28.01 -2.75 21.03
C ALA A 42 -27.40 -3.50 19.82
N ALA A 43 -28.23 -3.82 18.83
CA ALA A 43 -27.69 -4.39 17.59
C ALA A 43 -27.08 -3.27 16.76
N CYS A 44 -25.77 -3.17 16.74
CA CYS A 44 -25.06 -2.17 15.95
C CYS A 44 -24.57 -2.75 14.61
N THR A 45 -24.79 -2.01 13.55
CA THR A 45 -24.33 -2.32 12.20
C THR A 45 -23.32 -1.29 11.74
N VAL A 46 -22.29 -1.73 11.03
CA VAL A 46 -21.25 -0.88 10.47
C VAL A 46 -21.48 -0.67 8.99
N ALA A 47 -21.43 0.59 8.55
CA ALA A 47 -21.49 0.98 7.14
C ALA A 47 -20.37 1.97 6.81
N GLY A 48 -19.93 2.00 5.56
CA GLY A 48 -18.92 2.94 5.08
C GLY A 48 -17.74 2.27 4.37
N THR A 49 -16.66 3.01 4.25
CA THR A 49 -15.45 2.57 3.52
C THR A 49 -14.56 1.75 4.44
N THR A 50 -14.62 0.43 4.31
CA THR A 50 -13.76 -0.51 5.07
C THR A 50 -12.51 -0.94 4.33
N ASN A 51 -12.41 -0.61 3.03
CA ASN A 51 -11.25 -0.87 2.19
C ASN A 51 -11.03 0.33 1.26
N ASN A 52 -9.80 0.85 1.23
CA ASN A 52 -9.46 1.97 0.35
C ASN A 52 -7.99 1.85 -0.08
N THR A 53 -7.64 2.53 -1.18
CA THR A 53 -6.33 2.39 -1.83
C THR A 53 -5.71 3.75 -2.10
N PHE A 54 -4.43 3.88 -1.79
CA PHE A 54 -3.55 4.94 -2.26
C PHE A 54 -2.59 4.37 -3.30
N THR A 55 -2.52 4.97 -4.49
CA THR A 55 -1.56 4.58 -5.52
C THR A 55 -0.46 5.64 -5.63
N TYR A 56 0.77 5.21 -5.44
CA TYR A 56 1.94 6.05 -5.68
C TYR A 56 2.10 6.34 -7.18
N THR A 57 2.70 7.47 -7.48
CA THR A 57 3.11 7.89 -8.83
C THR A 57 4.55 8.35 -8.78
N ALA A 58 5.20 8.53 -9.92
CA ALA A 58 6.57 9.06 -9.98
C ALA A 58 6.69 10.43 -9.26
N ALA A 59 5.63 11.24 -9.30
CA ALA A 59 5.63 12.57 -8.67
C ALA A 59 5.51 12.54 -7.13
N ASN A 60 4.82 11.54 -6.56
CA ASN A 60 4.56 11.47 -5.13
C ASN A 60 5.23 10.29 -4.42
N ILE A 61 6.10 9.57 -5.13
CA ILE A 61 6.72 8.32 -4.64
C ILE A 61 7.50 8.48 -3.32
N ASN A 62 7.95 9.68 -3.02
CA ASN A 62 8.71 10.00 -1.80
C ASN A 62 7.89 10.78 -0.77
N SER A 63 6.60 11.05 -1.05
CA SER A 63 5.73 11.82 -0.17
C SER A 63 5.01 10.94 0.85
N ASP A 64 4.41 11.56 1.86
CA ASP A 64 3.45 10.91 2.74
C ASP A 64 2.30 10.32 1.92
N ALA A 65 1.87 9.12 2.29
CA ALA A 65 0.68 8.48 1.74
C ALA A 65 -0.32 8.23 2.85
N THR A 66 -1.55 8.68 2.70
CA THR A 66 -2.61 8.47 3.68
C THR A 66 -3.82 7.82 3.02
N VAL A 67 -4.30 6.76 3.63
CA VAL A 67 -5.57 6.11 3.30
C VAL A 67 -6.57 6.46 4.38
N ASN A 68 -7.68 7.07 4.01
CA ASN A 68 -8.80 7.35 4.91
C ASN A 68 -9.86 6.26 4.78
N LEU A 69 -10.29 5.73 5.92
CA LEU A 69 -11.33 4.72 6.09
C LEU A 69 -12.35 5.29 7.08
N SER A 70 -13.57 5.53 6.62
CA SER A 70 -14.57 6.22 7.43
C SER A 70 -15.96 5.68 7.16
N GLY A 71 -16.83 5.85 8.15
CA GLY A 71 -18.21 5.41 8.04
C GLY A 71 -19.00 5.68 9.30
N THR A 72 -20.05 4.91 9.44
CA THR A 72 -21.00 5.01 10.53
C THR A 72 -21.23 3.67 11.22
N ILE A 73 -21.48 3.73 12.51
CA ILE A 73 -22.00 2.64 13.31
C ILE A 73 -23.41 3.04 13.70
N THR A 74 -24.40 2.31 13.22
CA THR A 74 -25.82 2.57 13.50
C THR A 74 -26.33 1.50 14.47
N CYS A 75 -26.78 1.94 15.64
CA CYS A 75 -27.28 1.04 16.68
C CYS A 75 -28.82 1.09 16.70
N THR A 76 -29.45 -0.06 16.57
CA THR A 76 -30.92 -0.21 16.61
C THR A 76 -31.31 -1.09 17.78
N ASN A 77 -32.26 -0.65 18.56
CA ASN A 77 -32.83 -1.45 19.62
C ASN A 77 -34.36 -1.33 19.62
N GLY A 78 -35.03 -2.43 19.77
CA GLY A 78 -36.50 -2.50 19.85
C GLY A 78 -37.11 -2.14 21.24
N GLY A 79 -36.34 -1.47 22.13
CA GLY A 79 -36.74 -1.31 23.53
C GLY A 79 -36.82 0.13 24.04
N ILE A 80 -37.25 0.25 25.29
CA ILE A 80 -37.47 1.51 26.04
C ILE A 80 -36.15 2.15 26.50
N ILE A 81 -35.03 1.48 26.28
CA ILE A 81 -33.69 1.84 26.79
C ILE A 81 -32.94 2.67 25.73
N PRO A 82 -32.06 3.62 26.10
CA PRO A 82 -31.26 4.37 25.15
C PRO A 82 -30.49 3.44 24.21
N GLN A 83 -30.50 3.74 22.90
CA GLN A 83 -29.88 2.92 21.88
C GLN A 83 -28.34 3.11 21.86
N ILE A 84 -27.88 4.24 22.38
CA ILE A 84 -26.47 4.58 22.51
C ILE A 84 -26.20 5.00 23.94
N SER A 85 -25.17 4.41 24.53
CA SER A 85 -24.71 4.75 25.88
C SER A 85 -24.05 6.13 25.92
N PRO A 86 -24.05 6.82 27.08
CA PRO A 86 -23.48 8.15 27.21
C PRO A 86 -21.96 8.22 27.08
N PHE A 87 -21.26 7.11 27.22
CA PHE A 87 -19.80 7.09 27.17
C PHE A 87 -19.25 6.13 26.12
N MET A 88 -18.21 6.60 25.42
CA MET A 88 -17.58 5.88 24.31
C MET A 88 -16.11 5.61 24.63
N CYS A 89 -15.70 4.37 24.42
CA CYS A 89 -14.32 3.93 24.35
C CYS A 89 -13.99 3.36 22.98
N MET A 90 -12.74 3.50 22.55
CA MET A 90 -12.26 2.89 21.30
C MET A 90 -10.83 2.40 21.46
N LYS A 91 -10.46 1.39 20.70
CA LYS A 91 -9.06 1.00 20.48
C LYS A 91 -8.85 0.54 19.04
N THR A 92 -7.61 0.63 18.60
CA THR A 92 -7.17 0.03 17.34
C THR A 92 -6.15 -1.06 17.60
N VAL A 93 -6.22 -2.14 16.83
CA VAL A 93 -5.22 -3.22 16.86
C VAL A 93 -4.60 -3.33 15.47
N PHE A 94 -3.29 -3.15 15.39
CA PHE A 94 -2.52 -3.14 14.16
C PHE A 94 -1.05 -3.50 14.42
N THR A 95 -0.34 -3.88 13.36
CA THR A 95 1.08 -4.28 13.44
C THR A 95 2.07 -3.11 13.30
N GLY A 96 1.65 -1.99 12.71
CA GLY A 96 2.53 -0.86 12.38
C GLY A 96 3.39 -1.05 11.12
N THR A 97 3.30 -2.21 10.48
CA THR A 97 3.92 -2.51 9.18
C THR A 97 2.93 -3.24 8.28
N THR A 98 2.97 -2.96 6.97
CA THR A 98 2.15 -3.69 5.97
C THR A 98 2.61 -5.14 5.84
N ASN A 99 1.89 -5.94 5.05
CA ASN A 99 2.43 -7.19 4.54
C ASN A 99 3.78 -6.95 3.84
N ALA A 100 4.61 -7.97 3.78
CA ALA A 100 5.90 -7.90 3.08
C ALA A 100 5.77 -8.37 1.63
N ILE A 101 6.44 -7.66 0.71
CA ILE A 101 6.71 -8.09 -0.65
C ILE A 101 8.22 -8.26 -0.77
N ASN A 102 8.69 -9.48 -1.09
CA ASN A 102 10.11 -9.82 -1.09
C ASN A 102 10.85 -9.37 0.19
N SER A 103 10.25 -9.65 1.36
CA SER A 103 10.76 -9.28 2.69
C SER A 103 10.81 -7.77 2.98
N VAL A 104 10.22 -6.93 2.14
CA VAL A 104 10.11 -5.49 2.34
C VAL A 104 8.69 -5.12 2.72
N SER A 105 8.51 -4.38 3.81
CA SER A 105 7.21 -3.85 4.26
C SER A 105 7.28 -2.33 4.43
N LEU A 106 6.11 -1.68 4.40
CA LEU A 106 5.99 -0.25 4.65
C LEU A 106 5.59 -0.01 6.10
N PRO A 107 6.36 0.74 6.92
CA PRO A 107 5.91 1.17 8.24
C PRO A 107 4.77 2.19 8.09
N TYR A 108 3.79 2.10 9.00
CA TYR A 108 2.68 3.05 9.02
C TYR A 108 2.28 3.43 10.43
N THR A 109 1.60 4.56 10.55
CA THR A 109 0.95 5.03 11.77
C THR A 109 -0.56 5.08 11.57
N VAL A 110 -1.29 5.08 12.67
CA VAL A 110 -2.75 5.12 12.67
C VAL A 110 -3.24 6.26 13.54
N THR A 111 -4.15 7.08 13.03
CA THR A 111 -5.00 7.97 13.84
C THR A 111 -6.44 7.51 13.70
N ALA A 112 -7.22 7.55 14.77
CA ALA A 112 -8.58 7.03 14.75
C ALA A 112 -9.51 7.76 15.72
N THR A 113 -10.78 7.87 15.34
CA THR A 113 -11.87 8.35 16.20
C THR A 113 -13.11 7.51 16.02
N VAL A 114 -13.86 7.29 17.10
CA VAL A 114 -15.19 6.69 17.09
C VAL A 114 -16.08 7.45 18.08
N GLY A 115 -17.18 8.03 17.62
CA GLY A 115 -18.18 8.68 18.48
C GLY A 115 -17.60 9.70 19.48
N GLY A 116 -16.47 10.34 19.15
CA GLY A 116 -15.75 11.29 20.01
C GLY A 116 -14.54 10.73 20.75
N ALA A 117 -14.40 9.42 20.90
CA ALA A 117 -13.22 8.79 21.49
C ALA A 117 -12.07 8.71 20.47
N GLY A 118 -10.83 8.70 20.94
CA GLY A 118 -9.63 8.69 20.14
C GLY A 118 -9.13 10.06 19.71
N SER A 119 -8.33 10.13 18.65
CA SER A 119 -7.79 11.37 18.10
C SER A 119 -7.59 11.27 16.59
N SER A 120 -7.96 12.32 15.86
CA SER A 120 -7.69 12.45 14.42
C SER A 120 -6.28 12.96 14.09
N THR A 121 -5.55 13.45 15.11
CA THR A 121 -4.23 14.08 14.94
C THR A 121 -3.10 13.39 15.68
N THR A 122 -3.42 12.65 16.75
CA THR A 122 -2.43 11.92 17.54
C THR A 122 -2.41 10.45 17.16
N ASN A 123 -1.22 9.92 16.87
CA ASN A 123 -1.05 8.53 16.55
C ASN A 123 -1.53 7.63 17.70
N GLN A 124 -2.27 6.59 17.32
CA GLN A 124 -2.74 5.57 18.23
C GLN A 124 -1.59 4.62 18.61
N THR A 125 -1.65 4.11 19.84
CA THR A 125 -0.86 2.94 20.26
C THR A 125 -1.72 1.68 20.08
N SER A 126 -1.20 0.69 19.38
CA SER A 126 -1.93 -0.56 19.13
C SER A 126 -2.36 -1.25 20.41
N ASN A 127 -3.60 -1.70 20.45
CA ASN A 127 -4.23 -2.40 21.59
C ASN A 127 -4.37 -1.57 22.87
N VAL A 128 -4.40 -0.24 22.79
CA VAL A 128 -4.65 0.68 23.91
C VAL A 128 -6.04 1.27 23.78
N TRP A 129 -6.83 1.26 24.86
CA TRP A 129 -8.12 1.92 24.93
C TRP A 129 -7.98 3.43 25.12
N TYR A 130 -8.82 4.18 24.40
CA TYR A 130 -8.96 5.64 24.48
C TYR A 130 -10.38 6.00 24.90
N GLY A 131 -10.52 6.83 25.89
CA GLY A 131 -11.76 7.19 26.54
C GLY A 131 -11.73 6.83 28.04
N PRO A 132 -12.87 6.75 28.74
CA PRO A 132 -14.21 7.05 28.22
C PRO A 132 -14.42 8.56 27.97
N VAL A 133 -15.13 8.87 26.91
CA VAL A 133 -15.54 10.25 26.58
C VAL A 133 -17.05 10.32 26.40
N VAL A 134 -17.64 11.51 26.52
CA VAL A 134 -19.06 11.70 26.21
C VAL A 134 -19.30 11.35 24.75
N THR A 135 -20.25 10.45 24.52
CA THR A 135 -20.57 9.94 23.19
C THR A 135 -21.12 11.06 22.28
N LEU A 136 -20.52 11.24 21.14
CA LEU A 136 -21.00 12.14 20.09
C LEU A 136 -21.81 11.31 19.08
N ALA A 137 -23.10 11.20 19.32
CA ALA A 137 -24.04 10.51 18.45
C ALA A 137 -25.13 11.44 17.97
N SER A 138 -25.60 11.22 16.75
CA SER A 138 -26.79 11.89 16.20
C SER A 138 -27.71 10.85 15.59
N ASN A 139 -28.98 10.84 16.01
CA ASN A 139 -29.98 9.87 15.51
C ASN A 139 -29.53 8.40 15.61
N ASN A 140 -28.89 8.01 16.72
CA ASN A 140 -28.33 6.68 16.97
C ASN A 140 -27.21 6.27 16.01
N ILE A 141 -26.54 7.24 15.40
CA ILE A 141 -25.42 7.05 14.49
C ILE A 141 -24.15 7.61 15.12
N LEU A 142 -23.14 6.78 15.20
CA LEU A 142 -21.77 7.13 15.55
C LEU A 142 -20.93 7.22 14.28
N ASN A 143 -20.15 8.29 14.14
CA ASN A 143 -19.19 8.37 13.06
C ASN A 143 -17.85 7.77 13.51
N TYR A 144 -17.18 7.05 12.61
CA TYR A 144 -15.81 6.65 12.77
C TYR A 144 -14.94 7.17 11.62
N SER A 145 -13.68 7.42 11.92
CA SER A 145 -12.66 7.77 10.93
C SER A 145 -11.33 7.17 11.36
N VAL A 146 -10.68 6.46 10.46
CA VAL A 146 -9.34 5.89 10.65
C VAL A 146 -8.46 6.30 9.49
N ASN A 147 -7.33 6.95 9.80
CA ASN A 147 -6.32 7.30 8.83
C ASN A 147 -5.10 6.40 9.04
N VAL A 148 -4.73 5.69 8.01
CA VAL A 148 -3.50 4.90 7.94
C VAL A 148 -2.51 5.67 7.11
N LYS A 149 -1.39 6.07 7.72
CA LYS A 149 -0.38 6.93 7.09
C LYS A 149 0.96 6.22 6.99
N VAL A 150 1.45 6.06 5.76
CA VAL A 150 2.85 5.73 5.48
C VAL A 150 3.62 7.05 5.39
N PRO A 151 4.59 7.32 6.27
CA PRO A 151 5.31 8.59 6.28
C PRO A 151 6.25 8.71 5.07
N ALA A 152 6.56 9.97 4.70
CA ALA A 152 7.60 10.29 3.73
C ALA A 152 8.96 9.66 4.13
N ARG A 153 9.76 9.29 3.15
CA ARG A 153 11.00 8.54 3.37
C ARG A 153 12.21 9.33 2.92
N THR A 154 13.34 9.04 3.55
CA THR A 154 14.67 9.56 3.18
C THR A 154 15.32 8.77 2.05
N GLY A 155 14.57 8.04 1.24
CA GLY A 155 15.07 7.28 0.11
C GLY A 155 13.98 7.06 -0.93
N SER A 156 14.37 6.83 -2.17
CA SER A 156 13.42 6.61 -3.25
C SER A 156 12.67 5.30 -3.06
N LEU A 157 11.34 5.33 -3.16
CA LEU A 157 10.50 4.11 -3.22
C LEU A 157 10.76 3.27 -4.48
N ILE A 158 11.54 3.76 -5.44
CA ILE A 158 11.98 2.96 -6.60
C ILE A 158 12.79 1.72 -6.16
N ALA A 159 13.41 1.76 -4.97
CA ALA A 159 14.07 0.61 -4.38
C ALA A 159 13.09 -0.45 -3.83
N TYR A 160 11.82 -0.11 -3.67
CA TYR A 160 10.80 -1.03 -3.16
C TYR A 160 10.23 -1.89 -4.27
N PRO A 161 9.97 -3.18 -3.99
CA PRO A 161 9.24 -4.03 -4.91
C PRO A 161 7.92 -3.40 -5.36
N GLN A 162 7.61 -3.54 -6.64
CA GLN A 162 6.27 -3.20 -7.13
C GLN A 162 5.23 -4.12 -6.49
N GLY A 163 4.03 -3.61 -6.27
CA GLY A 163 2.92 -4.40 -5.75
C GLY A 163 2.04 -3.64 -4.76
N THR A 164 1.12 -4.37 -4.15
CA THR A 164 0.18 -3.83 -3.17
C THR A 164 0.62 -4.17 -1.76
N TYR A 165 0.94 -3.16 -0.99
CA TYR A 165 1.27 -3.24 0.42
C TYR A 165 0.00 -2.98 1.23
N THR A 166 -0.44 -3.98 1.99
CA THR A 166 -1.71 -3.93 2.73
C THR A 166 -1.46 -3.76 4.22
N ALA A 167 -2.07 -2.76 4.81
CA ALA A 167 -2.17 -2.54 6.24
C ALA A 167 -3.57 -2.93 6.71
N THR A 168 -3.65 -3.77 7.75
CA THR A 168 -4.92 -4.15 8.38
C THR A 168 -5.00 -3.49 9.75
N VAL A 169 -6.12 -2.83 10.02
CA VAL A 169 -6.44 -2.21 11.30
C VAL A 169 -7.78 -2.76 11.78
N GLN A 170 -7.81 -3.38 12.95
CA GLN A 170 -9.05 -3.71 13.63
C GLN A 170 -9.43 -2.53 14.52
N LEU A 171 -10.58 -1.94 14.27
CA LEU A 171 -11.17 -0.90 15.08
C LEU A 171 -12.20 -1.52 16.01
N PHE A 172 -12.02 -1.34 17.31
CA PHE A 172 -12.95 -1.76 18.35
C PHE A 172 -13.62 -0.53 18.96
N TRP A 173 -14.89 -0.65 19.28
CA TRP A 173 -15.62 0.31 20.09
C TRP A 173 -16.28 -0.40 21.28
N ASP A 174 -16.47 0.36 22.35
CA ASP A 174 -17.12 -0.07 23.56
C ASP A 174 -17.94 1.10 24.13
N MET A 175 -19.21 0.87 24.40
CA MET A 175 -20.13 1.87 24.95
C MET A 175 -20.41 1.53 26.40
N ASP A 176 -20.05 2.44 27.32
CA ASP A 176 -20.20 2.26 28.75
C ASP A 176 -21.32 3.14 29.34
N LEU A 177 -22.03 2.62 30.34
CA LEU A 177 -23.01 3.40 31.11
C LEU A 177 -22.38 4.34 32.12
N LEU A 178 -21.16 4.06 32.55
CA LEU A 178 -20.43 4.79 33.58
C LEU A 178 -19.10 5.32 33.05
N ALA A 179 -18.78 6.58 33.32
CA ALA A 179 -17.51 7.22 32.95
C ALA A 179 -16.36 6.82 33.88
N VAL A 180 -16.11 5.53 34.05
CA VAL A 180 -15.11 5.07 35.03
C VAL A 180 -13.81 4.65 34.33
N LEU A 181 -13.87 3.67 33.47
CA LEU A 181 -12.72 3.09 32.77
C LEU A 181 -13.21 2.37 31.49
N CYS A 182 -12.40 2.37 30.46
CA CYS A 182 -12.61 1.47 29.30
C CYS A 182 -12.10 0.08 29.63
N LEU A 183 -12.97 -0.80 30.10
CA LEU A 183 -12.63 -2.15 30.56
C LEU A 183 -12.93 -3.25 29.52
N GLY A 184 -13.42 -2.86 28.33
CA GLY A 184 -13.97 -3.82 27.37
C GLY A 184 -15.27 -4.43 27.94
N ASP A 185 -15.57 -5.65 27.57
CA ASP A 185 -16.87 -6.31 27.82
C ASP A 185 -17.37 -6.38 29.29
N LEU A 186 -16.61 -5.91 30.28
CA LEU A 186 -16.93 -6.12 31.70
C LEU A 186 -18.11 -5.26 32.19
N LEU A 187 -18.32 -4.06 31.64
CA LEU A 187 -19.44 -3.17 31.95
C LEU A 187 -20.04 -2.56 30.67
N SER A 188 -19.79 -3.18 29.56
CA SER A 188 -20.17 -2.72 28.22
C SER A 188 -21.69 -2.71 28.06
N TRP A 189 -22.24 -1.59 27.60
CA TRP A 189 -23.62 -1.51 27.12
C TRP A 189 -23.76 -2.18 25.76
N ASP A 190 -22.83 -1.91 24.86
CA ASP A 190 -22.64 -2.59 23.59
C ASP A 190 -21.19 -2.41 23.13
N SER A 191 -20.67 -3.41 22.46
CA SER A 191 -19.33 -3.41 21.91
C SER A 191 -19.29 -4.07 20.55
N GLY A 192 -18.27 -3.73 19.76
CA GLY A 192 -18.11 -4.34 18.46
C GLY A 192 -16.75 -4.04 17.86
N ASN A 193 -16.56 -4.56 16.66
CA ASN A 193 -15.35 -4.29 15.91
C ASN A 193 -15.60 -4.29 14.40
N VAL A 194 -14.69 -3.69 13.67
CA VAL A 194 -14.63 -3.74 12.22
C VAL A 194 -13.20 -3.87 11.76
N THR A 195 -12.97 -4.71 10.74
CA THR A 195 -11.68 -4.84 10.09
C THR A 195 -11.61 -3.86 8.93
N LEU A 196 -10.59 -3.01 8.95
CA LEU A 196 -10.32 -1.97 7.96
C LEU A 196 -9.04 -2.31 7.21
N THR A 197 -9.05 -2.12 5.89
CA THR A 197 -7.93 -2.45 5.02
C THR A 197 -7.48 -1.22 4.25
N ALA A 198 -6.23 -0.83 4.43
CA ALA A 198 -5.59 0.23 3.67
C ALA A 198 -4.55 -0.35 2.72
N ASN A 199 -4.70 -0.10 1.43
CA ASN A 199 -3.78 -0.57 0.40
C ASN A 199 -2.92 0.57 -0.11
N PHE A 200 -1.62 0.32 -0.23
CA PHE A 200 -0.63 1.23 -0.80
C PHE A 200 0.00 0.55 -2.02
N VAL A 201 -0.33 1.03 -3.20
CA VAL A 201 0.15 0.44 -4.46
C VAL A 201 1.42 1.15 -4.90
N VAL A 202 2.53 0.42 -4.96
CA VAL A 202 3.78 0.85 -5.59
C VAL A 202 3.75 0.33 -7.02
N PRO A 203 3.62 1.21 -8.04
CA PRO A 203 3.58 0.80 -9.44
C PRO A 203 4.97 0.41 -9.94
N SER A 204 5.04 -0.15 -11.15
CA SER A 204 6.28 -0.27 -11.91
C SER A 204 6.86 1.11 -12.16
N LEU A 205 8.13 1.31 -11.82
CA LEU A 205 8.85 2.56 -12.05
C LEU A 205 10.28 2.26 -12.49
N CYS A 206 10.74 3.00 -13.50
CA CYS A 206 12.12 2.99 -13.95
C CYS A 206 12.66 4.41 -14.10
N GLN A 207 13.92 4.56 -13.81
CA GLN A 207 14.68 5.81 -13.99
C GLN A 207 15.92 5.53 -14.83
N LEU A 208 16.13 6.31 -15.87
CA LEU A 208 17.41 6.39 -16.56
C LEU A 208 18.33 7.30 -15.74
N ASN A 209 19.42 6.75 -15.22
CA ASN A 209 20.35 7.49 -14.36
C ASN A 209 21.41 8.24 -15.19
N SER A 210 22.06 7.55 -16.12
CA SER A 210 23.11 8.11 -16.96
C SER A 210 23.38 7.24 -18.19
N THR A 211 24.04 7.83 -19.17
CA THR A 211 24.63 7.13 -20.32
C THR A 211 26.09 7.53 -20.47
N SER A 212 26.92 6.66 -21.02
CA SER A 212 28.27 7.02 -21.44
C SER A 212 28.42 6.92 -22.95
N THR A 213 29.35 7.73 -23.48
CA THR A 213 29.67 7.77 -24.90
C THR A 213 30.31 6.46 -25.37
N VAL A 214 29.96 6.04 -26.58
CA VAL A 214 30.71 5.02 -27.35
C VAL A 214 31.74 5.76 -28.18
N ASP A 215 32.99 5.77 -27.71
CA ASP A 215 34.09 6.52 -28.35
C ASP A 215 35.00 5.56 -29.11
N PHE A 216 34.99 5.66 -30.44
CA PHE A 216 35.82 4.84 -31.33
C PHE A 216 37.27 5.31 -31.39
N GLY A 217 37.60 6.44 -30.76
CA GLY A 217 38.95 7.02 -30.82
C GLY A 217 39.34 7.53 -32.18
N ASN A 218 40.63 7.53 -32.47
CA ASN A 218 41.15 8.02 -33.73
C ASN A 218 41.10 6.92 -34.79
N ILE A 219 40.50 7.22 -35.94
CA ILE A 219 40.47 6.39 -37.13
C ILE A 219 41.55 6.92 -38.07
N ASN A 220 42.66 6.22 -38.19
CA ASN A 220 43.84 6.67 -39.00
C ASN A 220 43.87 6.05 -40.38
N ASP A 221 42.87 5.30 -40.79
CA ASP A 221 42.76 4.69 -42.09
C ASP A 221 42.37 5.73 -43.16
N ILE A 222 42.72 5.44 -44.42
CA ILE A 222 42.37 6.28 -45.56
C ILE A 222 41.45 5.50 -46.49
N SER A 223 40.35 6.13 -46.92
CA SER A 223 39.32 5.62 -47.83
C SER A 223 38.46 4.52 -47.23
N THR A 224 39.04 3.45 -46.66
CA THR A 224 38.32 2.36 -46.05
C THR A 224 39.04 1.84 -44.79
N THR A 225 38.28 1.38 -43.78
CA THR A 225 38.84 0.80 -42.56
C THR A 225 39.59 -0.50 -42.82
N LYS A 226 40.81 -0.62 -42.27
CA LYS A 226 41.70 -1.78 -42.43
C LYS A 226 41.37 -2.92 -41.43
N HIS A 227 40.70 -2.60 -40.36
CA HIS A 227 40.24 -3.52 -39.32
C HIS A 227 38.94 -3.01 -38.70
N ASP A 228 38.34 -3.82 -37.82
CA ASP A 228 37.18 -3.39 -37.02
C ASP A 228 37.62 -2.35 -35.99
N TYR A 229 36.94 -1.20 -35.91
CA TYR A 229 37.06 -0.28 -34.79
C TYR A 229 35.94 -0.57 -33.82
N THR A 230 36.28 -0.92 -32.60
CA THR A 230 35.32 -1.29 -31.55
C THR A 230 35.41 -0.36 -30.34
N ALA A 231 34.27 -0.08 -29.75
CA ALA A 231 34.16 0.76 -28.57
C ALA A 231 33.04 0.28 -27.67
N GLN A 232 33.06 0.71 -26.43
CA GLN A 232 31.99 0.40 -25.47
C GLN A 232 31.46 1.68 -24.84
N GLY A 233 30.17 1.71 -24.63
CA GLY A 233 29.46 2.67 -23.80
C GLY A 233 28.58 1.93 -22.79
N ALA A 234 27.79 2.69 -22.05
CA ALA A 234 26.88 2.12 -21.04
C ALA A 234 25.60 2.90 -20.92
N VAL A 235 24.54 2.19 -20.57
CA VAL A 235 23.28 2.75 -20.10
C VAL A 235 23.10 2.30 -18.64
N ASN A 236 22.92 3.25 -17.74
CA ASN A 236 22.68 2.98 -16.32
C ASN A 236 21.23 3.33 -15.99
N SER A 237 20.48 2.37 -15.45
CA SER A 237 19.07 2.52 -15.09
C SER A 237 18.77 1.90 -13.74
N THR A 238 17.76 2.43 -13.06
CA THR A 238 17.21 1.86 -11.83
C THR A 238 15.72 1.61 -12.02
N CYS A 239 15.27 0.36 -11.83
CA CYS A 239 13.86 -0.01 -11.83
C CYS A 239 13.51 -0.70 -10.52
N ASN A 240 12.23 -0.61 -10.10
CA ASN A 240 11.72 -1.34 -8.93
C ASN A 240 12.09 -2.81 -9.02
N PHE A 241 12.30 -3.44 -7.85
CA PHE A 241 12.55 -4.87 -7.78
C PHE A 241 11.41 -5.67 -8.44
N GLY A 242 11.78 -6.59 -9.33
CA GLY A 242 10.82 -7.44 -10.05
C GLY A 242 10.14 -6.80 -11.26
N THR A 243 10.35 -5.50 -11.52
CA THR A 243 9.78 -4.83 -12.70
C THR A 243 10.47 -5.32 -13.98
N PRO A 244 9.75 -5.95 -14.92
CA PRO A 244 10.30 -6.23 -16.24
C PRO A 244 10.43 -4.91 -17.02
N TYR A 245 11.57 -4.72 -17.69
CA TYR A 245 11.79 -3.55 -18.53
C TYR A 245 12.69 -3.85 -19.72
N SER A 246 12.64 -3.00 -20.73
CA SER A 246 13.49 -3.09 -21.92
C SER A 246 14.12 -1.75 -22.23
N ILE A 247 15.38 -1.78 -22.65
CA ILE A 247 16.13 -0.62 -23.11
C ILE A 247 16.28 -0.70 -24.62
N TYR A 248 15.88 0.35 -25.32
CA TYR A 248 16.01 0.48 -26.77
C TYR A 248 16.95 1.61 -27.12
N LEU A 249 17.67 1.46 -28.24
CA LEU A 249 18.52 2.49 -28.82
C LEU A 249 17.94 2.94 -30.15
N GLY A 250 17.67 4.23 -30.30
CA GLY A 250 17.18 4.83 -31.53
C GLY A 250 18.18 4.74 -32.71
N ASP A 251 17.74 5.21 -33.84
CA ASP A 251 18.49 5.12 -35.10
C ASP A 251 19.64 6.13 -35.24
N GLY A 252 19.79 7.04 -34.27
CA GLY A 252 20.66 8.20 -34.45
C GLY A 252 20.03 9.25 -35.38
N ASN A 253 20.76 10.31 -35.63
CA ASN A 253 20.26 11.43 -36.44
C ASN A 253 20.41 11.20 -37.97
N ASN A 254 21.29 10.30 -38.39
CA ASN A 254 21.71 10.20 -39.79
C ASN A 254 21.64 8.78 -40.35
N ARG A 255 20.84 7.89 -39.77
CA ARG A 255 20.68 6.51 -40.29
C ARG A 255 19.94 6.51 -41.62
N ILE A 256 20.44 5.74 -42.58
CA ILE A 256 19.68 5.41 -43.79
C ILE A 256 18.74 4.23 -43.45
N SER A 257 17.52 4.27 -43.95
CA SER A 257 16.54 3.20 -43.71
C SER A 257 17.13 1.82 -44.04
N GLY A 258 17.09 0.88 -43.08
CA GLY A 258 17.65 -0.46 -43.20
C GLY A 258 19.17 -0.56 -43.15
N GLY A 259 19.89 0.57 -43.00
CA GLY A 259 21.36 0.62 -42.99
C GLY A 259 21.97 0.82 -41.60
N PHE A 260 23.27 1.09 -41.60
CA PHE A 260 24.03 1.47 -40.41
C PHE A 260 23.62 2.86 -39.90
N ARG A 261 23.79 3.09 -38.59
CA ARG A 261 23.87 4.46 -38.03
C ARG A 261 25.07 5.18 -38.62
N ARG A 262 25.06 6.51 -38.62
CA ARG A 262 26.17 7.29 -39.19
C ARG A 262 26.50 8.47 -38.30
N MET A 263 27.74 8.58 -37.92
CA MET A 263 28.33 9.80 -37.35
C MET A 263 28.58 10.80 -38.47
N THR A 264 28.49 12.10 -38.19
CA THR A 264 28.74 13.20 -39.14
C THR A 264 29.66 14.26 -38.56
N ASN A 265 30.42 14.96 -39.41
CA ASN A 265 31.15 16.18 -39.10
C ASN A 265 30.35 17.48 -39.38
N GLY A 266 29.07 17.33 -39.79
CA GLY A 266 28.21 18.48 -40.20
C GLY A 266 28.34 18.92 -41.64
N ASN A 267 29.30 18.42 -42.43
CA ASN A 267 29.54 18.79 -43.81
C ASN A 267 29.05 17.77 -44.85
N ASN A 268 27.98 17.03 -44.54
CA ASN A 268 27.46 15.91 -45.34
C ASN A 268 28.44 14.73 -45.50
N GLU A 269 29.39 14.63 -44.61
CA GLU A 269 30.32 13.51 -44.56
C GLU A 269 29.96 12.61 -43.40
N PHE A 270 30.08 11.30 -43.64
CA PHE A 270 29.56 10.31 -42.70
C PHE A 270 30.53 9.14 -42.51
N ILE A 271 30.54 8.62 -41.27
CA ILE A 271 31.19 7.35 -40.93
C ILE A 271 30.13 6.40 -40.41
N PRO A 272 29.85 5.31 -41.16
CA PRO A 272 28.89 4.31 -40.72
C PRO A 272 29.38 3.53 -39.49
N TYR A 273 28.48 3.26 -38.56
CA TYR A 273 28.73 2.42 -37.38
C TYR A 273 27.47 1.67 -36.97
N GLN A 274 27.60 0.68 -36.08
CA GLN A 274 26.45 0.00 -35.51
C GLN A 274 26.63 -0.24 -34.01
N LEU A 275 25.50 -0.37 -33.28
CA LEU A 275 25.44 -0.68 -31.86
C LEU A 275 24.84 -2.06 -31.67
N TYR A 276 25.42 -2.83 -30.75
CA TYR A 276 25.08 -4.22 -30.52
C TYR A 276 24.82 -4.48 -29.04
N LYS A 277 24.03 -5.52 -28.76
CA LYS A 277 23.69 -5.97 -27.41
C LYS A 277 24.78 -6.84 -26.79
N ASP A 278 25.64 -7.42 -27.62
CA ASP A 278 26.59 -8.44 -27.22
C ASP A 278 28.02 -8.14 -27.73
N SER A 279 29.02 -8.65 -27.01
CA SER A 279 30.43 -8.47 -27.31
C SER A 279 30.92 -9.16 -28.60
N ASN A 280 30.11 -10.04 -29.16
CA ASN A 280 30.39 -10.72 -30.43
C ASN A 280 29.89 -9.91 -31.64
N TYR A 281 29.20 -8.77 -31.38
CA TYR A 281 28.63 -7.91 -32.41
C TYR A 281 27.66 -8.66 -33.32
N SER A 282 26.87 -9.55 -32.76
CA SER A 282 25.95 -10.44 -33.51
C SER A 282 24.53 -9.90 -33.56
N THR A 283 24.09 -9.24 -32.52
CA THR A 283 22.70 -8.78 -32.37
C THR A 283 22.63 -7.27 -32.28
N VAL A 284 22.06 -6.65 -33.31
CA VAL A 284 21.89 -5.19 -33.35
C VAL A 284 20.97 -4.74 -32.21
N TRP A 285 21.36 -3.66 -31.56
CA TRP A 285 20.54 -3.00 -30.55
C TRP A 285 19.82 -1.81 -31.18
N ASP A 286 18.51 -1.93 -31.38
CA ASP A 286 17.68 -0.94 -32.07
C ASP A 286 16.26 -0.84 -31.46
N THR A 287 15.30 -0.37 -32.24
CA THR A 287 13.89 -0.20 -31.86
C THR A 287 12.97 -1.29 -32.40
N THR A 288 13.49 -2.38 -32.96
CA THR A 288 12.71 -3.47 -33.55
C THR A 288 11.81 -4.12 -32.50
N GLY A 289 10.56 -4.35 -32.82
CA GLY A 289 9.53 -4.85 -31.89
C GLY A 289 8.78 -3.75 -31.15
N GLY A 290 9.16 -2.47 -31.36
CA GLY A 290 8.48 -1.29 -30.87
C GLY A 290 8.94 -0.86 -29.47
N VAL A 291 9.31 0.41 -29.35
CA VAL A 291 9.81 1.01 -28.10
C VAL A 291 8.75 1.11 -26.99
N THR A 292 7.50 0.85 -27.28
CA THR A 292 6.40 0.81 -26.30
C THR A 292 6.20 -0.57 -25.68
N ASN A 293 6.93 -1.59 -26.16
CA ASN A 293 6.78 -2.97 -25.73
C ASN A 293 7.96 -3.42 -24.88
N VAL A 294 7.68 -4.01 -23.71
CA VAL A 294 8.67 -4.76 -22.96
C VAL A 294 8.93 -6.09 -23.70
N GLY A 295 10.19 -6.44 -23.90
CA GLY A 295 10.56 -7.71 -24.57
C GLY A 295 10.63 -7.63 -26.09
N GLY A 296 10.55 -6.44 -26.71
CA GLY A 296 10.74 -6.31 -28.15
C GLY A 296 12.15 -6.74 -28.60
N SER A 297 12.24 -7.39 -29.75
CA SER A 297 13.46 -8.08 -30.23
C SER A 297 14.66 -7.15 -30.46
N GLY A 298 14.45 -5.83 -30.70
CA GLY A 298 15.48 -4.83 -30.83
C GLY A 298 16.08 -4.37 -29.50
N GLY A 299 15.33 -4.48 -28.39
CA GLY A 299 15.73 -4.02 -27.06
C GLY A 299 16.53 -5.03 -26.27
N VAL A 300 17.15 -4.58 -25.18
CA VAL A 300 17.73 -5.43 -24.13
C VAL A 300 16.73 -5.52 -22.98
N SER A 301 16.19 -6.71 -22.76
CA SER A 301 15.24 -6.97 -21.67
C SER A 301 15.95 -7.30 -20.37
N LYS A 302 15.45 -6.75 -19.26
CA LYS A 302 15.97 -6.95 -17.90
C LYS A 302 14.82 -6.99 -16.88
N THR A 303 15.18 -7.36 -15.67
CA THR A 303 14.30 -7.25 -14.51
C THR A 303 14.93 -6.29 -13.51
N GLY A 304 14.16 -5.37 -12.99
CA GLY A 304 14.58 -4.40 -11.99
C GLY A 304 15.07 -5.08 -10.72
N SER A 305 16.17 -4.56 -10.17
CA SER A 305 16.79 -5.05 -8.92
C SER A 305 16.52 -4.14 -7.72
N GLY A 306 15.81 -3.02 -7.90
CA GLY A 306 15.70 -1.96 -6.91
C GLY A 306 16.96 -1.10 -6.76
N SER A 307 18.00 -1.40 -7.52
CA SER A 307 19.30 -0.72 -7.52
C SER A 307 19.74 -0.37 -8.94
N ALA A 308 20.75 0.48 -9.05
CA ALA A 308 21.31 0.85 -10.35
C ALA A 308 21.91 -0.37 -11.07
N GLN A 309 21.50 -0.54 -12.33
CA GLN A 309 21.96 -1.63 -13.21
C GLN A 309 22.59 -1.02 -14.45
N THR A 310 23.81 -1.43 -14.75
CA THR A 310 24.52 -1.02 -15.96
C THR A 310 24.29 -2.03 -17.08
N THR A 311 24.07 -1.53 -18.29
CA THR A 311 23.96 -2.31 -19.52
C THR A 311 24.99 -1.79 -20.51
N THR A 312 25.93 -2.65 -20.91
CA THR A 312 27.00 -2.29 -21.85
C THR A 312 26.45 -2.17 -23.26
N VAL A 313 26.83 -1.09 -23.95
CA VAL A 313 26.58 -0.87 -25.37
C VAL A 313 27.85 -1.20 -26.13
N TYR A 314 27.80 -2.10 -27.08
CA TYR A 314 28.93 -2.47 -27.90
C TYR A 314 28.84 -1.78 -29.27
N GLY A 315 29.79 -0.92 -29.57
CA GLY A 315 29.87 -0.18 -30.84
C GLY A 315 30.91 -0.79 -31.76
N LYS A 316 30.59 -0.81 -33.06
CA LYS A 316 31.53 -1.31 -34.09
C LYS A 316 31.40 -0.51 -35.38
N ILE A 317 32.55 -0.15 -35.91
CA ILE A 317 32.75 0.27 -37.31
C ILE A 317 33.43 -0.91 -38.01
N PRO A 318 32.76 -1.63 -38.91
CA PRO A 318 33.33 -2.83 -39.51
C PRO A 318 34.54 -2.54 -40.42
N GLN A 319 35.43 -3.51 -40.54
CA GLN A 319 36.47 -3.52 -41.58
C GLN A 319 35.85 -3.34 -42.96
N GLY A 320 36.50 -2.60 -43.85
CA GLY A 320 36.00 -2.32 -45.20
C GLY A 320 34.95 -1.21 -45.27
N THR A 321 34.63 -0.56 -44.13
CA THR A 321 33.73 0.58 -44.10
C THR A 321 34.36 1.77 -44.83
N SER A 322 33.63 2.36 -45.78
CA SER A 322 34.04 3.61 -46.39
C SER A 322 34.04 4.76 -45.38
N ILE A 323 35.14 5.45 -45.25
CA ILE A 323 35.34 6.59 -44.35
C ILE A 323 35.45 7.87 -45.14
N ALA A 324 34.94 8.96 -44.56
CA ALA A 324 35.05 10.28 -45.13
C ALA A 324 36.48 10.71 -45.26
N SER A 325 36.77 11.49 -46.32
CA SER A 325 38.12 11.93 -46.62
C SER A 325 38.57 13.16 -45.84
N THR A 326 37.66 13.86 -45.21
CA THR A 326 37.95 15.08 -44.45
C THR A 326 38.30 14.77 -43.01
N PRO A 327 39.49 15.11 -42.52
CA PRO A 327 39.82 15.00 -41.10
C PRO A 327 38.89 15.87 -40.25
N GLY A 328 38.50 15.36 -39.09
CA GLY A 328 37.64 16.08 -38.16
C GLY A 328 37.01 15.22 -37.10
N SER A 329 36.20 15.83 -36.25
CA SER A 329 35.40 15.13 -35.23
C SER A 329 34.07 14.73 -35.85
N TYR A 330 33.73 13.44 -35.74
CA TYR A 330 32.47 12.85 -36.20
C TYR A 330 31.67 12.39 -35.02
N SER A 331 30.38 12.80 -34.95
CA SER A 331 29.51 12.44 -33.83
C SER A 331 28.10 12.07 -34.30
N ASP A 332 27.37 11.34 -33.46
CA ASP A 332 25.94 11.06 -33.62
C ASP A 332 25.29 11.08 -32.23
N SER A 333 23.99 11.34 -32.19
CA SER A 333 23.18 11.28 -30.98
C SER A 333 22.12 10.21 -31.10
N VAL A 334 22.15 9.24 -30.18
CA VAL A 334 21.23 8.11 -30.16
C VAL A 334 20.29 8.24 -28.94
N VAL A 335 19.00 8.25 -29.21
CA VAL A 335 17.98 8.28 -28.14
C VAL A 335 17.96 6.94 -27.41
N VAL A 336 18.01 6.98 -26.08
CA VAL A 336 17.81 5.81 -25.22
C VAL A 336 16.39 5.84 -24.67
N THR A 337 15.63 4.77 -24.88
CA THR A 337 14.26 4.60 -24.36
C THR A 337 14.24 3.43 -23.37
N VAL A 338 13.71 3.68 -22.18
CA VAL A 338 13.45 2.64 -21.18
C VAL A 338 11.94 2.44 -21.09
N THR A 339 11.49 1.23 -21.36
CA THR A 339 10.05 0.83 -21.37
C THR A 339 9.80 -0.20 -20.27
N TYR A 340 8.73 -0.01 -19.47
CA TYR A 340 8.38 -0.83 -18.31
C TYR A 340 6.88 -0.89 -18.07
#